data_94d8892f28c3fcc71a4f727f0c8a5d4e
#
_entry.id   94d8892f28c3fcc71a4f727f0c8a5d4e
#
_cell.length_a   1.000
_cell.length_b   1.000
_cell.length_c   1.000
_cell.angle_alpha   90.00
_cell.angle_beta   90.00
_cell.angle_gamma   90.00
#
_symmetry.space_group_name_H-M   'P 1'
#
loop_
_entity.id
_entity.type
_entity.pdbx_description
1 polymer ?
#
loop_
_entity_poly.entity_id
_entity_poly.type
_entity_poly.pdbx_seq_one_letter_code
_entity_poly.pdbx_strand_id
1 'polypeptide(L)'
;MDANAPDVGSPSPAVLAVSGVGKTYEQPVLADVSLALHAGEVLALTGENGAGKSTLSKIVSGLTAPSTGSMTLMGRPYAPASRREAEALGVRMVMQELNLLPTLTVAENLFLDRLPQSGPLRFGWIDRKRLRENARAAMAQVGLEAIDPDTLVGELGIGHQQLVEIARNLIGAADGPGSADAMRVLILDEPTAMLTAREVELLFEQIARLKARGVAIVYISHRLEELERIAQRVAVLRDGKLVRVDAMCNLTPERIVALMVGRELGERIDLGQRRIGAPLLKVEGLTRAKAVREVSFEVRAGEIFGISGLIGAGRTELMRLIYGADRMERGTVALAPRPGAAPEPVQIASPVDAVRLGIALITEDRKGEGLLLPQPVAANVTLGNVRAVSRYGVVDAARENTLARTQIDALRIRTAGPAQPVGELSGGNQQKVVIGRWLARDITQSMRVVLFDEPTRGIDVGAKFDIYALLGALAREGRALVVVSSDLRELMLICDRIGVMSAGKMTAIYGRDEWSQDKLLAAAFAGLRAEDALLADAADLPGTPGVAGMRASVQTRNAQQENDPRGSA
;
A
#
# COMPACT_ATOMS: atom_id res chain seq x y z
N MET A 1 -48.88 -20.62 10.30
CA MET A 1 -48.84 -19.42 11.20
C MET A 1 -47.39 -19.27 11.65
N ASP A 2 -46.62 -18.65 10.83
CA ASP A 2 -45.22 -18.32 11.12
C ASP A 2 -45.04 -16.82 10.98
N ALA A 3 -44.99 -16.18 12.13
CA ALA A 3 -44.63 -14.78 12.24
C ALA A 3 -43.23 -14.68 12.84
N ASN A 4 -42.26 -14.25 12.04
CA ASN A 4 -41.17 -13.35 12.44
C ASN A 4 -40.14 -13.21 11.31
N ALA A 5 -40.49 -12.46 10.27
CA ALA A 5 -39.47 -11.82 9.46
C ALA A 5 -39.08 -10.53 10.19
N PRO A 6 -37.78 -10.20 10.37
CA PRO A 6 -37.39 -8.93 10.93
C PRO A 6 -37.81 -7.81 9.97
N ASP A 7 -38.57 -6.88 10.50
CA ASP A 7 -39.01 -5.63 9.88
C ASP A 7 -37.75 -4.89 9.34
N VAL A 8 -37.58 -4.90 8.02
CA VAL A 8 -36.60 -4.07 7.33
C VAL A 8 -37.16 -2.65 7.39
N GLY A 9 -36.85 -1.94 8.48
CA GLY A 9 -37.23 -0.58 8.71
C GLY A 9 -37.09 0.30 7.47
N SER A 10 -38.08 1.11 7.19
CA SER A 10 -38.10 2.10 6.12
C SER A 10 -36.78 2.85 6.06
N PRO A 11 -36.14 3.00 4.89
CA PRO A 11 -34.83 3.63 4.79
C PRO A 11 -34.90 5.04 5.39
N SER A 12 -34.05 5.31 6.38
CA SER A 12 -33.90 6.66 6.96
C SER A 12 -33.67 7.66 5.83
N PRO A 13 -34.20 8.88 5.91
CA PRO A 13 -34.04 9.87 4.84
C PRO A 13 -32.55 10.09 4.54
N ALA A 14 -32.22 10.20 3.25
CA ALA A 14 -30.86 10.41 2.82
C ALA A 14 -30.30 11.74 3.35
N VAL A 15 -29.15 11.70 4.00
CA VAL A 15 -28.41 12.92 4.41
C VAL A 15 -27.78 13.57 3.19
N LEU A 16 -27.15 12.78 2.33
CA LEU A 16 -26.57 13.22 1.06
C LEU A 16 -27.13 12.33 -0.06
N ALA A 17 -27.65 12.93 -1.11
CA ALA A 17 -27.98 12.21 -2.34
C ALA A 17 -27.24 12.83 -3.53
N VAL A 18 -26.65 11.97 -4.32
CA VAL A 18 -25.92 12.27 -5.57
C VAL A 18 -26.73 11.66 -6.70
N SER A 19 -27.08 12.42 -7.73
CA SER A 19 -27.96 12.00 -8.82
C SER A 19 -27.35 12.35 -10.16
N GLY A 20 -26.97 11.33 -10.94
CA GLY A 20 -26.45 11.47 -12.30
C GLY A 20 -25.15 12.29 -12.38
N VAL A 21 -24.34 12.31 -11.31
CA VAL A 21 -23.11 13.13 -11.29
C VAL A 21 -22.07 12.57 -12.24
N GLY A 22 -21.60 13.45 -13.12
CA GLY A 22 -20.49 13.20 -14.04
C GLY A 22 -19.42 14.27 -13.95
N LYS A 23 -18.20 13.91 -14.31
CA LYS A 23 -17.06 14.82 -14.42
C LYS A 23 -16.22 14.51 -15.64
N THR A 24 -16.02 15.54 -16.47
CA THR A 24 -15.14 15.50 -17.62
C THR A 24 -14.06 16.56 -17.44
N TYR A 25 -12.82 16.18 -17.61
CA TYR A 25 -11.68 17.06 -17.83
C TYR A 25 -11.36 17.04 -19.32
N GLU A 26 -10.18 16.63 -19.73
CA GLU A 26 -9.88 16.30 -21.14
C GLU A 26 -10.58 15.00 -21.58
N GLN A 27 -10.75 14.08 -20.62
CA GLN A 27 -11.48 12.83 -20.79
C GLN A 27 -12.53 12.68 -19.68
N PRO A 28 -13.62 11.92 -19.92
CA PRO A 28 -14.61 11.63 -18.89
C PRO A 28 -13.98 10.77 -17.77
N VAL A 29 -14.09 11.25 -16.52
CA VAL A 29 -13.57 10.58 -15.32
C VAL A 29 -14.70 9.99 -14.49
N LEU A 30 -15.88 10.62 -14.48
CA LEU A 30 -17.09 10.10 -13.86
C LEU A 30 -18.26 10.21 -14.85
N ALA A 31 -19.12 9.20 -14.88
CA ALA A 31 -20.28 9.14 -15.73
C ALA A 31 -21.49 8.58 -14.96
N ASP A 32 -22.53 9.41 -14.83
CA ASP A 32 -23.85 9.02 -14.29
C ASP A 32 -23.81 8.32 -12.93
N VAL A 33 -23.07 8.89 -11.98
CA VAL A 33 -22.96 8.34 -10.63
C VAL A 33 -24.14 8.78 -9.79
N SER A 34 -24.92 7.80 -9.27
CA SER A 34 -26.08 8.05 -8.40
C SER A 34 -25.97 7.19 -7.15
N LEU A 35 -25.91 7.83 -5.97
CA LEU A 35 -25.85 7.16 -4.68
C LEU A 35 -26.50 8.00 -3.59
N ALA A 36 -26.95 7.34 -2.52
CA ALA A 36 -27.50 7.99 -1.33
C ALA A 36 -26.72 7.51 -0.09
N LEU A 37 -26.50 8.43 0.84
CA LEU A 37 -25.83 8.22 2.12
C LEU A 37 -26.80 8.57 3.24
N HIS A 38 -26.95 7.72 4.25
CA HIS A 38 -27.92 7.84 5.32
C HIS A 38 -27.28 8.26 6.66
N ALA A 39 -28.09 8.82 7.56
CA ALA A 39 -27.61 9.24 8.88
C ALA A 39 -27.08 8.03 9.68
N GLY A 40 -25.91 8.20 10.30
CA GLY A 40 -25.27 7.14 11.09
C GLY A 40 -24.82 5.93 10.27
N GLU A 41 -24.64 6.09 8.97
CA GLU A 41 -24.14 5.06 8.06
C GLU A 41 -22.65 5.28 7.74
N VAL A 42 -21.89 4.19 7.65
CA VAL A 42 -20.58 4.16 6.99
C VAL A 42 -20.77 3.48 5.65
N LEU A 43 -20.65 4.24 4.57
CA LEU A 43 -20.62 3.74 3.20
C LEU A 43 -19.17 3.57 2.76
N ALA A 44 -18.75 2.34 2.53
CA ALA A 44 -17.48 2.06 1.88
C ALA A 44 -17.54 2.48 0.41
N LEU A 45 -16.61 3.31 -0.04
CA LEU A 45 -16.43 3.62 -1.45
C LEU A 45 -15.15 2.98 -1.95
N THR A 46 -15.28 1.93 -2.74
CA THR A 46 -14.15 1.13 -3.23
C THR A 46 -14.12 1.06 -4.76
N GLY A 47 -13.00 0.66 -5.33
CA GLY A 47 -12.76 0.59 -6.77
C GLY A 47 -11.27 0.67 -7.07
N GLU A 48 -10.87 0.36 -8.31
CA GLU A 48 -9.48 0.49 -8.76
C GLU A 48 -8.96 1.93 -8.67
N ASN A 49 -7.62 2.09 -8.70
CA ASN A 49 -7.03 3.43 -8.86
C ASN A 49 -7.42 4.01 -10.22
N GLY A 50 -7.86 5.27 -10.21
CA GLY A 50 -8.42 5.90 -11.40
C GLY A 50 -9.90 5.61 -11.65
N ALA A 51 -10.58 4.80 -10.83
CA ALA A 51 -12.02 4.54 -10.95
C ALA A 51 -12.92 5.77 -10.69
N GLY A 52 -12.34 6.88 -10.22
CA GLY A 52 -13.07 8.13 -9.97
C GLY A 52 -13.42 8.39 -8.51
N LYS A 53 -13.00 7.55 -7.54
CA LYS A 53 -13.30 7.70 -6.10
C LYS A 53 -12.94 9.09 -5.56
N SER A 54 -11.68 9.49 -5.71
CA SER A 54 -11.20 10.80 -5.23
C SER A 54 -11.84 11.97 -6.01
N THR A 55 -12.25 11.77 -7.27
CA THR A 55 -12.98 12.79 -8.03
C THR A 55 -14.39 12.98 -7.46
N LEU A 56 -15.10 11.89 -7.15
CA LEU A 56 -16.41 11.97 -6.51
C LEU A 56 -16.32 12.65 -5.14
N SER A 57 -15.32 12.29 -4.34
CA SER A 57 -15.07 12.91 -3.03
C SER A 57 -14.76 14.40 -3.14
N LYS A 58 -13.95 14.82 -4.11
CA LYS A 58 -13.67 16.23 -4.41
C LYS A 58 -14.90 17.01 -4.84
N ILE A 59 -15.83 16.37 -5.56
CA ILE A 59 -17.11 17.00 -5.95
C ILE A 59 -17.98 17.19 -4.70
N VAL A 60 -18.15 16.14 -3.88
CA VAL A 60 -18.96 16.20 -2.67
C VAL A 60 -18.39 17.21 -1.66
N SER A 61 -17.07 17.33 -1.55
CA SER A 61 -16.41 18.27 -0.64
C SER A 61 -16.25 19.70 -1.19
N GLY A 62 -16.82 20.00 -2.37
CA GLY A 62 -16.77 21.35 -2.96
C GLY A 62 -15.41 21.77 -3.50
N LEU A 63 -14.45 20.84 -3.62
CA LEU A 63 -13.13 21.10 -4.25
C LEU A 63 -13.20 21.19 -5.76
N THR A 64 -14.24 20.59 -6.37
CA THR A 64 -14.43 20.55 -7.81
C THR A 64 -15.93 20.52 -8.10
N ALA A 65 -16.40 21.34 -9.04
CA ALA A 65 -17.80 21.29 -9.48
C ALA A 65 -18.04 20.07 -10.41
N PRO A 66 -19.22 19.41 -10.32
CA PRO A 66 -19.59 18.39 -11.29
C PRO A 66 -19.79 18.98 -12.69
N SER A 67 -19.60 18.19 -13.75
CA SER A 67 -19.92 18.60 -15.12
C SER A 67 -21.39 18.35 -15.46
N THR A 68 -22.00 17.32 -14.87
CA THR A 68 -23.41 16.94 -15.02
C THR A 68 -23.96 16.42 -13.71
N GLY A 69 -25.29 16.33 -13.61
CA GLY A 69 -25.98 15.81 -12.44
C GLY A 69 -26.20 16.86 -11.35
N SER A 70 -26.71 16.41 -10.21
CA SER A 70 -27.03 17.27 -9.07
C SER A 70 -26.82 16.54 -7.76
N MET A 71 -26.71 17.30 -6.67
CA MET A 71 -26.62 16.77 -5.31
C MET A 71 -27.64 17.44 -4.39
N THR A 72 -28.07 16.73 -3.38
CA THR A 72 -28.89 17.29 -2.29
C THR A 72 -28.29 16.91 -0.93
N LEU A 73 -28.32 17.86 0.01
CA LEU A 73 -27.92 17.66 1.40
C LEU A 73 -29.13 17.93 2.31
N MET A 74 -29.53 16.96 3.11
CA MET A 74 -30.75 17.04 3.95
C MET A 74 -31.98 17.42 3.13
N GLY A 75 -32.13 16.89 1.93
CA GLY A 75 -33.23 17.19 1.00
C GLY A 75 -33.20 18.56 0.33
N ARG A 76 -32.17 19.39 0.56
CA ARG A 76 -32.00 20.71 -0.06
C ARG A 76 -30.96 20.64 -1.17
N PRO A 77 -31.08 21.42 -2.25
CA PRO A 77 -30.04 21.50 -3.26
C PRO A 77 -28.67 21.79 -2.67
N TYR A 78 -27.65 21.05 -3.10
CA TYR A 78 -26.29 21.12 -2.60
C TYR A 78 -25.31 21.26 -3.77
N ALA A 79 -24.73 22.45 -3.92
CA ALA A 79 -23.78 22.75 -5.00
C ALA A 79 -22.73 23.74 -4.46
N PRO A 80 -21.82 23.29 -3.56
CA PRO A 80 -20.85 24.17 -2.94
C PRO A 80 -19.85 24.69 -3.96
N ALA A 81 -19.60 26.00 -3.95
CA ALA A 81 -18.62 26.65 -4.81
C ALA A 81 -17.18 26.52 -4.30
N SER A 82 -17.00 26.08 -3.03
CA SER A 82 -15.71 25.91 -2.39
C SER A 82 -15.77 24.91 -1.24
N ARG A 83 -14.58 24.39 -0.84
CA ARG A 83 -14.43 23.56 0.36
C ARG A 83 -14.99 24.25 1.61
N ARG A 84 -14.71 25.56 1.78
CA ARG A 84 -15.19 26.33 2.93
C ARG A 84 -16.72 26.37 3.01
N GLU A 85 -17.40 26.49 1.88
CA GLU A 85 -18.86 26.44 1.82
C GLU A 85 -19.40 25.03 2.16
N ALA A 86 -18.77 23.97 1.64
CA ALA A 86 -19.10 22.61 1.99
C ALA A 86 -18.95 22.35 3.50
N GLU A 87 -17.85 22.82 4.10
CA GLU A 87 -17.60 22.72 5.55
C GLU A 87 -18.65 23.49 6.37
N ALA A 88 -19.04 24.69 5.93
CA ALA A 88 -20.11 25.47 6.57
C ALA A 88 -21.48 24.78 6.47
N LEU A 89 -21.72 23.97 5.44
CA LEU A 89 -22.91 23.14 5.29
C LEU A 89 -22.82 21.79 6.03
N GLY A 90 -21.69 21.52 6.69
CA GLY A 90 -21.47 20.31 7.50
C GLY A 90 -20.86 19.13 6.73
N VAL A 91 -20.28 19.34 5.55
CA VAL A 91 -19.55 18.30 4.79
C VAL A 91 -18.06 18.52 4.95
N ARG A 92 -17.34 17.53 5.48
CA ARG A 92 -15.89 17.59 5.73
C ARG A 92 -15.17 16.45 5.05
N MET A 93 -13.90 16.67 4.69
CA MET A 93 -13.06 15.67 4.03
C MET A 93 -11.65 15.66 4.60
N VAL A 94 -11.22 14.48 5.01
CA VAL A 94 -9.81 14.14 5.25
C VAL A 94 -9.24 13.58 3.95
N MET A 95 -8.21 14.21 3.43
CA MET A 95 -7.58 13.85 2.16
C MET A 95 -6.46 12.84 2.38
N GLN A 96 -6.11 12.11 1.34
CA GLN A 96 -5.00 11.16 1.33
C GLN A 96 -3.64 11.88 1.56
N GLU A 97 -3.46 13.06 0.95
CA GLU A 97 -2.28 13.91 1.20
C GLU A 97 -2.53 14.81 2.39
N LEU A 98 -1.55 14.89 3.28
CA LEU A 98 -1.62 15.74 4.47
C LEU A 98 -1.67 17.21 4.09
N ASN A 99 -2.65 17.92 4.60
CA ASN A 99 -2.83 19.35 4.38
C ASN A 99 -2.50 20.16 5.65
N LEU A 100 -1.34 19.85 6.24
CA LEU A 100 -0.82 20.50 7.45
C LEU A 100 0.36 21.41 7.10
N LEU A 101 0.57 22.42 7.92
CA LEU A 101 1.72 23.33 7.81
C LEU A 101 2.84 22.82 8.75
N PRO A 102 3.95 22.25 8.22
CA PRO A 102 4.99 21.64 9.04
C PRO A 102 5.69 22.61 10.00
N THR A 103 5.69 23.90 9.65
CA THR A 103 6.32 25.00 10.41
C THR A 103 5.46 25.55 11.53
N LEU A 104 4.21 25.13 11.65
CA LEU A 104 3.29 25.52 12.71
C LEU A 104 3.18 24.40 13.75
N THR A 105 2.79 24.77 14.97
CA THR A 105 2.54 23.84 16.06
C THR A 105 1.29 23.00 15.81
N VAL A 106 1.14 21.89 16.52
CA VAL A 106 -0.07 21.06 16.49
C VAL A 106 -1.29 21.92 16.84
N ALA A 107 -1.22 22.72 17.89
CA ALA A 107 -2.33 23.61 18.31
C ALA A 107 -2.72 24.62 17.22
N GLU A 108 -1.75 25.23 16.56
CA GLU A 108 -1.97 26.18 15.46
C GLU A 108 -2.57 25.49 14.23
N ASN A 109 -2.10 24.29 13.87
CA ASN A 109 -2.67 23.50 12.76
C ASN A 109 -4.12 23.09 13.03
N LEU A 110 -4.43 22.66 14.26
CA LEU A 110 -5.78 22.23 14.63
C LEU A 110 -6.81 23.37 14.54
N PHE A 111 -6.42 24.59 14.87
CA PHE A 111 -7.32 25.76 14.95
C PHE A 111 -6.97 26.87 13.96
N LEU A 112 -6.25 26.57 12.87
CA LEU A 112 -5.78 27.56 11.90
C LEU A 112 -6.88 28.53 11.42
N ASP A 113 -8.06 28.01 11.15
CA ASP A 113 -9.20 28.80 10.68
C ASP A 113 -10.04 29.42 11.82
N ARG A 114 -9.76 29.08 13.09
CA ARG A 114 -10.57 29.42 14.27
C ARG A 114 -9.71 29.77 15.48
N LEU A 115 -8.59 30.48 15.26
CA LEU A 115 -7.68 30.87 16.33
C LEU A 115 -8.42 31.68 17.40
N PRO A 116 -8.38 31.28 18.69
CA PRO A 116 -9.03 32.01 19.75
C PRO A 116 -8.37 33.38 19.95
N GLN A 117 -9.16 34.44 19.93
CA GLN A 117 -8.70 35.82 20.09
C GLN A 117 -8.95 36.30 21.50
N SER A 118 -8.01 37.05 22.07
CA SER A 118 -8.13 37.71 23.38
C SER A 118 -8.30 39.22 23.24
N GLY A 119 -9.10 39.83 24.14
CA GLY A 119 -9.28 41.25 24.29
C GLY A 119 -10.62 41.83 23.78
N PRO A 120 -11.06 42.98 24.33
CA PRO A 120 -12.37 43.56 24.06
C PRO A 120 -12.55 44.14 22.66
N LEU A 121 -11.48 44.33 21.87
CA LEU A 121 -11.52 44.95 20.56
C LEU A 121 -11.11 44.00 19.41
N ARG A 122 -10.99 42.69 19.65
CA ARG A 122 -10.57 41.69 18.62
C ARG A 122 -9.35 42.13 17.75
N PHE A 123 -8.39 42.82 18.35
CA PHE A 123 -7.14 43.23 17.70
C PHE A 123 -6.15 42.07 17.65
N GLY A 124 -6.47 41.02 16.89
CA GLY A 124 -5.47 40.06 16.38
C GLY A 124 -4.57 39.30 17.37
N TRP A 125 -4.74 39.47 18.70
CA TRP A 125 -3.96 38.76 19.69
C TRP A 125 -4.52 37.38 19.92
N ILE A 126 -3.68 36.34 19.73
CA ILE A 126 -4.05 34.95 19.93
C ILE A 126 -4.03 34.63 21.43
N ASP A 127 -5.12 34.09 21.95
CA ASP A 127 -5.16 33.52 23.31
C ASP A 127 -4.47 32.14 23.31
N ARG A 128 -3.16 32.15 23.54
CA ARG A 128 -2.34 30.93 23.53
C ARG A 128 -2.76 29.93 24.60
N LYS A 129 -3.25 30.39 25.77
CA LYS A 129 -3.69 29.50 26.83
C LYS A 129 -4.92 28.71 26.39
N ARG A 130 -5.93 29.42 25.90
CA ARG A 130 -7.16 28.82 25.39
C ARG A 130 -6.91 27.96 24.16
N LEU A 131 -5.98 28.35 23.30
CA LEU A 131 -5.57 27.54 22.14
C LEU A 131 -5.00 26.18 22.58
N ARG A 132 -4.11 26.16 23.57
CA ARG A 132 -3.53 24.92 24.11
C ARG A 132 -4.58 24.04 24.79
N GLU A 133 -5.49 24.62 25.58
CA GLU A 133 -6.57 23.89 26.24
C GLU A 133 -7.49 23.23 25.22
N ASN A 134 -7.92 23.95 24.21
CA ASN A 134 -8.71 23.44 23.11
C ASN A 134 -7.97 22.35 22.31
N ALA A 135 -6.68 22.56 22.05
CA ALA A 135 -5.86 21.59 21.33
C ALA A 135 -5.74 20.27 22.11
N ARG A 136 -5.49 20.31 23.41
CA ARG A 136 -5.43 19.11 24.25
C ARG A 136 -6.74 18.32 24.21
N ALA A 137 -7.87 19.02 24.27
CA ALA A 137 -9.19 18.38 24.18
C ALA A 137 -9.43 17.70 22.82
N ALA A 138 -8.97 18.32 21.73
CA ALA A 138 -9.07 17.74 20.39
C ALA A 138 -8.10 16.56 20.20
N MET A 139 -6.87 16.69 20.68
CA MET A 139 -5.83 15.65 20.63
C MET A 139 -6.24 14.39 21.42
N ALA A 140 -6.87 14.56 22.57
CA ALA A 140 -7.39 13.46 23.37
C ALA A 140 -8.45 12.62 22.65
N GLN A 141 -9.17 13.19 21.68
CA GLN A 141 -10.15 12.43 20.89
C GLN A 141 -9.51 11.41 19.95
N VAL A 142 -8.26 11.63 19.54
CA VAL A 142 -7.53 10.78 18.57
C VAL A 142 -6.33 10.07 19.19
N GLY A 143 -6.20 10.09 20.52
CA GLY A 143 -5.13 9.36 21.23
C GLY A 143 -3.76 10.05 21.16
N LEU A 144 -3.72 11.38 21.00
CA LEU A 144 -2.49 12.17 20.93
C LEU A 144 -2.15 12.88 22.26
N GLU A 145 -2.64 12.40 23.40
CA GLU A 145 -2.45 13.04 24.72
C GLU A 145 -0.99 13.15 25.13
N ALA A 146 -0.14 12.25 24.64
CA ALA A 146 1.30 12.23 24.95
C ALA A 146 2.09 13.32 24.22
N ILE A 147 1.53 13.98 23.21
CA ILE A 147 2.19 14.99 22.40
C ILE A 147 1.88 16.37 22.97
N ASP A 148 2.93 17.22 23.10
CA ASP A 148 2.74 18.61 23.50
C ASP A 148 2.07 19.39 22.35
N PRO A 149 0.97 20.13 22.60
CA PRO A 149 0.33 20.99 21.62
C PRO A 149 1.24 22.01 20.94
N ASP A 150 2.33 22.39 21.59
CA ASP A 150 3.31 23.33 21.04
C ASP A 150 4.39 22.65 20.16
N THR A 151 4.38 21.33 20.01
CA THR A 151 5.29 20.61 19.10
C THR A 151 5.01 21.01 17.67
N LEU A 152 6.07 21.23 16.87
CA LEU A 152 5.94 21.51 15.43
C LEU A 152 5.44 20.25 14.71
N VAL A 153 4.49 20.42 13.81
CA VAL A 153 3.94 19.28 13.05
C VAL A 153 5.02 18.57 12.22
N GLY A 154 6.01 19.32 11.70
CA GLY A 154 7.11 18.74 10.94
C GLY A 154 8.05 17.82 11.75
N GLU A 155 8.02 17.89 13.09
CA GLU A 155 8.80 17.01 13.98
C GLU A 155 8.08 15.70 14.30
N LEU A 156 6.78 15.60 13.96
CA LEU A 156 6.00 14.41 14.20
C LEU A 156 6.22 13.36 13.12
N GLY A 157 6.18 12.08 13.51
CA GLY A 157 6.07 10.98 12.55
C GLY A 157 4.80 11.10 11.70
N ILE A 158 4.84 10.57 10.47
CA ILE A 158 3.76 10.72 9.46
C ILE A 158 2.41 10.20 10.00
N GLY A 159 2.39 9.10 10.78
CA GLY A 159 1.17 8.59 11.42
C GLY A 159 0.55 9.60 12.39
N HIS A 160 1.35 10.23 13.24
CA HIS A 160 0.87 11.29 14.14
C HIS A 160 0.37 12.52 13.39
N GLN A 161 1.05 12.92 12.28
CA GLN A 161 0.55 13.99 11.41
C GLN A 161 -0.82 13.66 10.83
N GLN A 162 -1.04 12.41 10.41
CA GLN A 162 -2.34 11.93 9.93
C GLN A 162 -3.43 12.05 11.01
N LEU A 163 -3.11 11.69 12.25
CA LEU A 163 -4.05 11.85 13.38
C LEU A 163 -4.35 13.32 13.69
N VAL A 164 -3.37 14.23 13.55
CA VAL A 164 -3.60 15.69 13.68
C VAL A 164 -4.56 16.18 12.58
N GLU A 165 -4.39 15.73 11.33
CA GLU A 165 -5.31 16.08 10.23
C GLU A 165 -6.74 15.59 10.51
N ILE A 166 -6.88 14.36 11.02
CA ILE A 166 -8.16 13.79 11.41
C ILE A 166 -8.77 14.62 12.55
N ALA A 167 -7.98 14.91 13.61
CA ALA A 167 -8.45 15.72 14.75
C ALA A 167 -8.94 17.10 14.30
N ARG A 168 -8.20 17.77 13.40
CA ARG A 168 -8.59 19.07 12.82
C ARG A 168 -9.99 19.02 12.17
N ASN A 169 -10.25 17.94 11.43
CA ASN A 169 -11.55 17.76 10.78
C ASN A 169 -12.67 17.36 11.77
N LEU A 170 -12.33 16.79 12.93
CA LEU A 170 -13.30 16.44 13.97
C LEU A 170 -13.68 17.61 14.88
N ILE A 171 -12.89 18.69 14.94
CA ILE A 171 -13.17 19.88 15.72
C ILE A 171 -14.48 20.53 15.22
N GLY A 172 -15.44 20.75 16.14
CA GLY A 172 -16.79 21.23 15.82
C GLY A 172 -17.81 20.12 15.57
N ALA A 173 -17.41 18.85 15.50
CA ALA A 173 -18.36 17.73 15.51
C ALA A 173 -19.03 17.51 16.89
N ALA A 174 -18.52 18.17 17.92
CA ALA A 174 -19.01 18.06 19.30
C ALA A 174 -20.35 18.78 19.52
N ASP A 175 -20.73 19.73 18.66
CA ASP A 175 -21.99 20.43 18.73
C ASP A 175 -23.10 19.52 18.21
N GLY A 176 -24.11 19.24 19.06
CA GLY A 176 -25.17 18.27 18.80
C GLY A 176 -26.00 18.56 17.54
N PRO A 177 -26.85 17.61 17.11
CA PRO A 177 -27.70 17.76 15.94
C PRO A 177 -28.63 18.98 16.13
N GLY A 178 -28.44 20.00 15.28
CA GLY A 178 -29.18 21.27 15.33
C GLY A 178 -28.31 22.51 15.43
N SER A 179 -27.03 22.38 15.76
CA SER A 179 -26.05 23.47 15.66
C SER A 179 -25.75 23.80 14.17
N ALA A 180 -25.57 25.09 13.88
CA ALA A 180 -25.18 25.53 12.54
C ALA A 180 -23.83 24.94 12.08
N ASP A 181 -22.98 24.52 13.02
CA ASP A 181 -21.65 23.91 12.81
C ASP A 181 -21.67 22.38 12.87
N ALA A 182 -22.85 21.74 12.95
CA ALA A 182 -22.92 20.27 13.07
C ALA A 182 -22.40 19.56 11.82
N MET A 183 -21.41 18.68 12.02
CA MET A 183 -20.93 17.79 10.95
C MET A 183 -22.06 16.82 10.56
N ARG A 184 -22.38 16.75 9.27
CA ARG A 184 -23.41 15.90 8.67
C ARG A 184 -22.80 14.75 7.88
N VAL A 185 -21.75 15.06 7.13
CA VAL A 185 -21.03 14.11 6.28
C VAL A 185 -19.53 14.24 6.53
N LEU A 186 -18.87 13.11 6.73
CA LEU A 186 -17.41 13.00 6.81
C LEU A 186 -16.93 12.07 5.71
N ILE A 187 -15.97 12.55 4.90
CA ILE A 187 -15.29 11.76 3.87
C ILE A 187 -13.88 11.47 4.36
N LEU A 188 -13.49 10.21 4.38
CA LEU A 188 -12.16 9.75 4.75
C LEU A 188 -11.53 9.05 3.53
N ASP A 189 -10.50 9.67 2.93
CA ASP A 189 -9.81 9.13 1.74
C ASP A 189 -8.50 8.46 2.16
N GLU A 190 -8.50 7.11 2.20
CA GLU A 190 -7.39 6.26 2.63
C GLU A 190 -6.75 6.65 3.98
N PRO A 191 -7.53 6.85 5.05
CA PRO A 191 -7.04 7.47 6.28
C PRO A 191 -6.04 6.59 7.05
N THR A 192 -5.94 5.30 6.75
CA THR A 192 -5.10 4.31 7.46
C THR A 192 -3.77 3.99 6.76
N ALA A 193 -3.49 4.60 5.61
CA ALA A 193 -2.33 4.26 4.80
C ALA A 193 -0.98 4.38 5.56
N MET A 194 -0.89 5.32 6.51
CA MET A 194 0.32 5.63 7.28
C MET A 194 0.19 5.32 8.79
N LEU A 195 -0.92 4.70 9.21
CA LEU A 195 -1.20 4.42 10.61
C LEU A 195 -0.72 3.04 11.03
N THR A 196 -0.25 2.94 12.28
CA THR A 196 0.01 1.66 12.95
C THR A 196 -1.31 0.96 13.31
N ALA A 197 -1.27 -0.34 13.61
CA ALA A 197 -2.47 -1.09 13.99
C ALA A 197 -3.20 -0.48 15.20
N ARG A 198 -2.46 0.05 16.18
CA ARG A 198 -3.05 0.72 17.35
C ARG A 198 -3.77 2.02 16.97
N GLU A 199 -3.18 2.82 16.10
CA GLU A 199 -3.77 4.07 15.62
C GLU A 199 -5.01 3.82 14.76
N VAL A 200 -5.04 2.74 13.99
CA VAL A 200 -6.23 2.30 13.23
C VAL A 200 -7.38 1.96 14.18
N GLU A 201 -7.13 1.25 15.29
CA GLU A 201 -8.17 0.96 16.29
C GLU A 201 -8.75 2.25 16.87
N LEU A 202 -7.92 3.22 17.24
CA LEU A 202 -8.38 4.53 17.74
C LEU A 202 -9.24 5.27 16.71
N LEU A 203 -8.85 5.23 15.44
CA LEU A 203 -9.66 5.82 14.37
C LEU A 203 -11.02 5.13 14.24
N PHE A 204 -11.08 3.81 14.31
CA PHE A 204 -12.32 3.05 14.22
C PHE A 204 -13.25 3.33 15.39
N GLU A 205 -12.72 3.53 16.61
CA GLU A 205 -13.52 3.99 17.75
C GLU A 205 -14.13 5.38 17.50
N GLN A 206 -13.38 6.33 16.92
CA GLN A 206 -13.90 7.65 16.57
C GLN A 206 -15.01 7.55 15.49
N ILE A 207 -14.81 6.74 14.46
CA ILE A 207 -15.80 6.46 13.43
C ILE A 207 -17.10 5.93 14.08
N ALA A 208 -16.99 4.98 15.00
CA ALA A 208 -18.14 4.43 15.72
C ALA A 208 -18.87 5.50 16.55
N ARG A 209 -18.15 6.39 17.23
CA ARG A 209 -18.71 7.52 18.00
C ARG A 209 -19.45 8.52 17.10
N LEU A 210 -18.87 8.88 15.97
CA LEU A 210 -19.48 9.80 15.00
C LEU A 210 -20.75 9.19 14.39
N LYS A 211 -20.69 7.92 14.00
CA LYS A 211 -21.83 7.16 13.53
C LYS A 211 -22.97 7.14 14.54
N ALA A 212 -22.68 6.89 15.83
CA ALA A 212 -23.68 6.92 16.90
C ALA A 212 -24.34 8.30 17.09
N ARG A 213 -23.66 9.38 16.69
CA ARG A 213 -24.19 10.76 16.66
C ARG A 213 -24.99 11.08 15.40
N GLY A 214 -25.14 10.14 14.47
CA GLY A 214 -25.88 10.32 13.23
C GLY A 214 -25.06 10.94 12.09
N VAL A 215 -23.72 11.08 12.20
CA VAL A 215 -22.88 11.52 11.11
C VAL A 215 -22.84 10.44 10.05
N ALA A 216 -23.06 10.83 8.80
CA ALA A 216 -22.93 9.96 7.63
C ALA A 216 -21.48 9.95 7.17
N ILE A 217 -20.88 8.76 6.94
CA ILE A 217 -19.46 8.63 6.66
C ILE A 217 -19.24 7.93 5.32
N VAL A 218 -18.43 8.54 4.45
CA VAL A 218 -17.87 7.88 3.26
C VAL A 218 -16.44 7.48 3.60
N TYR A 219 -16.19 6.17 3.60
CA TYR A 219 -14.88 5.61 3.90
C TYR A 219 -14.26 5.00 2.64
N ILE A 220 -13.18 5.60 2.16
CA ILE A 220 -12.47 5.13 0.97
C ILE A 220 -11.26 4.33 1.43
N SER A 221 -11.22 3.05 1.07
CA SER A 221 -10.06 2.18 1.28
C SER A 221 -10.05 1.07 0.22
N HIS A 222 -8.86 0.57 -0.05
CA HIS A 222 -8.65 -0.64 -0.83
C HIS A 222 -8.40 -1.87 0.07
N ARG A 223 -8.36 -1.68 1.40
CA ARG A 223 -8.18 -2.76 2.39
C ARG A 223 -9.53 -3.32 2.79
N LEU A 224 -9.88 -4.48 2.27
CA LEU A 224 -11.21 -5.08 2.48
C LEU A 224 -11.48 -5.41 3.94
N GLU A 225 -10.46 -5.82 4.71
CA GLU A 225 -10.59 -6.10 6.14
C GLU A 225 -11.06 -4.88 6.94
N GLU A 226 -10.63 -3.67 6.54
CA GLU A 226 -11.11 -2.43 7.16
C GLU A 226 -12.59 -2.19 6.83
N LEU A 227 -12.96 -2.38 5.55
CA LEU A 227 -14.33 -2.17 5.08
C LEU A 227 -15.31 -3.12 5.75
N GLU A 228 -14.97 -4.40 5.89
CA GLU A 228 -15.79 -5.42 6.58
C GLU A 228 -16.07 -5.06 8.04
N ARG A 229 -15.10 -4.41 8.72
CA ARG A 229 -15.21 -4.06 10.14
C ARG A 229 -16.11 -2.87 10.41
N ILE A 230 -16.13 -1.86 9.53
CA ILE A 230 -16.75 -0.58 9.83
C ILE A 230 -17.94 -0.22 8.95
N ALA A 231 -18.01 -0.73 7.71
CA ALA A 231 -19.01 -0.33 6.74
C ALA A 231 -20.30 -1.15 6.84
N GLN A 232 -21.44 -0.50 6.64
CA GLN A 232 -22.75 -1.14 6.53
C GLN A 232 -23.10 -1.43 5.07
N ARG A 233 -22.67 -0.56 4.16
CA ARG A 233 -22.88 -0.72 2.72
C ARG A 233 -21.58 -0.44 1.99
N VAL A 234 -21.48 -1.00 0.80
CA VAL A 234 -20.35 -0.78 -0.10
C VAL A 234 -20.85 -0.29 -1.46
N ALA A 235 -20.22 0.76 -1.96
CA ALA A 235 -20.39 1.30 -3.29
C ALA A 235 -19.13 1.01 -4.11
N VAL A 236 -19.26 0.28 -5.20
CA VAL A 236 -18.14 -0.10 -6.06
C VAL A 236 -18.12 0.78 -7.31
N LEU A 237 -17.06 1.56 -7.47
CA LEU A 237 -16.78 2.34 -8.67
C LEU A 237 -15.81 1.60 -9.59
N ARG A 238 -16.10 1.60 -10.89
CA ARG A 238 -15.21 1.08 -11.94
C ARG A 238 -15.35 1.89 -13.21
N ASP A 239 -14.22 2.30 -13.79
CA ASP A 239 -14.14 3.07 -15.03
C ASP A 239 -15.07 4.31 -15.03
N GLY A 240 -15.11 5.02 -13.90
CA GLY A 240 -15.93 6.22 -13.69
C GLY A 240 -17.42 5.98 -13.47
N LYS A 241 -17.88 4.73 -13.36
CA LYS A 241 -19.29 4.36 -13.17
C LYS A 241 -19.51 3.63 -11.85
N LEU A 242 -20.68 3.84 -11.27
CA LEU A 242 -21.13 3.07 -10.11
C LEU A 242 -21.65 1.70 -10.58
N VAL A 243 -20.89 0.63 -10.27
CA VAL A 243 -21.22 -0.73 -10.71
C VAL A 243 -22.25 -1.37 -9.78
N ARG A 244 -22.08 -1.17 -8.46
CA ARG A 244 -22.93 -1.80 -7.44
C ARG A 244 -22.96 -0.94 -6.18
N VAL A 245 -24.11 -0.90 -5.54
CA VAL A 245 -24.28 -0.48 -4.14
C VAL A 245 -25.06 -1.59 -3.45
N ASP A 246 -24.51 -2.14 -2.36
CA ASP A 246 -25.15 -3.24 -1.64
C ASP A 246 -24.82 -3.17 -0.14
N ALA A 247 -25.57 -3.93 0.69
CA ALA A 247 -25.18 -4.12 2.08
C ALA A 247 -23.88 -4.93 2.15
N MET A 248 -22.99 -4.58 3.07
CA MET A 248 -21.69 -5.23 3.24
C MET A 248 -21.83 -6.72 3.54
N CYS A 249 -22.86 -7.12 4.30
CA CYS A 249 -23.14 -8.51 4.63
C CYS A 249 -23.60 -9.37 3.43
N ASN A 250 -24.00 -8.77 2.31
CA ASN A 250 -24.45 -9.48 1.11
C ASN A 250 -23.30 -9.80 0.14
N LEU A 251 -22.11 -9.25 0.38
CA LEU A 251 -20.96 -9.36 -0.52
C LEU A 251 -19.77 -9.97 0.22
N THR A 252 -19.17 -11.00 -0.37
CA THR A 252 -17.87 -11.51 0.11
C THR A 252 -16.74 -10.63 -0.40
N PRO A 253 -15.56 -10.62 0.27
CA PRO A 253 -14.37 -9.91 -0.21
C PRO A 253 -14.04 -10.21 -1.67
N GLU A 254 -14.12 -11.49 -2.05
CA GLU A 254 -13.84 -11.92 -3.43
C GLU A 254 -14.85 -11.31 -4.42
N ARG A 255 -16.13 -11.22 -4.01
CA ARG A 255 -17.16 -10.61 -4.87
C ARG A 255 -16.96 -9.10 -5.01
N ILE A 256 -16.55 -8.41 -3.95
CA ILE A 256 -16.19 -6.98 -4.02
C ILE A 256 -15.03 -6.78 -4.98
N VAL A 257 -13.97 -7.57 -4.87
CA VAL A 257 -12.81 -7.53 -5.77
C VAL A 257 -13.23 -7.82 -7.22
N ALA A 258 -14.09 -8.82 -7.44
CA ALA A 258 -14.63 -9.14 -8.77
C ALA A 258 -15.38 -7.96 -9.39
N LEU A 259 -16.19 -7.25 -8.61
CA LEU A 259 -16.90 -6.06 -9.05
C LEU A 259 -15.95 -4.90 -9.38
N MET A 260 -14.88 -4.73 -8.57
CA MET A 260 -13.85 -3.70 -8.79
C MET A 260 -13.08 -3.95 -10.09
N VAL A 261 -12.64 -5.18 -10.32
CA VAL A 261 -11.78 -5.58 -11.46
C VAL A 261 -12.61 -5.87 -12.72
N GLY A 262 -13.90 -6.21 -12.56
CA GLY A 262 -14.80 -6.52 -13.68
C GLY A 262 -14.65 -7.93 -14.25
N ARG A 263 -13.97 -8.81 -13.53
CA ARG A 263 -13.84 -10.24 -13.85
C ARG A 263 -14.38 -11.06 -12.69
N GLU A 264 -15.08 -12.14 -12.95
CA GLU A 264 -15.48 -13.06 -11.89
C GLU A 264 -14.22 -13.73 -11.32
N LEU A 265 -13.93 -13.46 -10.04
CA LEU A 265 -12.87 -14.11 -9.27
C LEU A 265 -13.32 -15.52 -8.84
N GLY A 266 -14.11 -16.20 -9.65
CA GLY A 266 -14.69 -17.51 -9.35
C GLY A 266 -13.77 -18.69 -9.59
N GLU A 267 -12.61 -18.50 -10.18
CA GLU A 267 -11.66 -19.59 -10.45
C GLU A 267 -10.25 -19.10 -10.14
N ARG A 268 -9.42 -20.03 -9.58
CA ARG A 268 -7.98 -19.91 -9.38
C ARG A 268 -7.38 -18.99 -10.45
N ILE A 269 -6.53 -18.03 -10.07
CA ILE A 269 -5.78 -17.28 -11.08
C ILE A 269 -5.17 -18.32 -12.00
N ASP A 270 -5.67 -18.37 -13.24
CA ASP A 270 -5.13 -19.29 -14.21
C ASP A 270 -3.73 -18.80 -14.59
N LEU A 271 -2.75 -19.27 -13.83
CA LEU A 271 -1.33 -19.07 -14.15
C LEU A 271 -0.92 -19.93 -15.35
N GLY A 272 -1.88 -20.66 -15.96
CA GLY A 272 -1.68 -21.62 -17.04
C GLY A 272 -1.05 -22.94 -16.56
N GLN A 273 -1.23 -23.98 -17.36
CA GLN A 273 -0.51 -25.24 -17.11
C GLN A 273 0.99 -24.99 -17.30
N ARG A 274 1.76 -25.25 -16.25
CA ARG A 274 3.22 -25.14 -16.23
C ARG A 274 3.85 -26.50 -16.01
N ARG A 275 4.96 -26.76 -16.68
CA ARG A 275 5.79 -27.93 -16.39
C ARG A 275 6.93 -27.47 -15.49
N ILE A 276 6.91 -27.87 -14.23
CA ILE A 276 8.05 -27.68 -13.33
C ILE A 276 9.15 -28.64 -13.77
N GLY A 277 10.29 -28.06 -14.15
CA GLY A 277 11.45 -28.78 -14.69
C GLY A 277 12.48 -29.12 -13.62
N ALA A 278 13.73 -29.29 -14.06
CA ALA A 278 14.88 -29.52 -13.20
C ALA A 278 15.25 -28.27 -12.39
N PRO A 279 15.99 -28.42 -11.28
CA PRO A 279 16.53 -27.28 -10.52
C PRO A 279 17.34 -26.33 -11.41
N LEU A 280 17.04 -25.03 -11.36
CA LEU A 280 17.71 -23.99 -12.13
C LEU A 280 18.59 -23.10 -11.24
N LEU A 281 18.12 -22.77 -10.05
CA LEU A 281 18.82 -22.03 -9.01
C LEU A 281 18.94 -22.92 -7.77
N LYS A 282 20.12 -23.00 -7.18
CA LYS A 282 20.36 -23.63 -5.88
C LYS A 282 21.15 -22.68 -5.00
N VAL A 283 20.69 -22.51 -3.79
CA VAL A 283 21.28 -21.68 -2.75
C VAL A 283 21.64 -22.59 -1.58
N GLU A 284 22.90 -22.54 -1.11
CA GLU A 284 23.36 -23.39 -0.03
C GLU A 284 24.12 -22.58 1.02
N GLY A 285 23.63 -22.61 2.26
CA GLY A 285 24.30 -22.06 3.43
C GLY A 285 24.55 -20.55 3.37
N LEU A 286 23.75 -19.78 2.62
CA LEU A 286 23.93 -18.33 2.49
C LEU A 286 23.87 -17.66 3.85
N THR A 287 24.94 -16.89 4.16
CA THR A 287 25.10 -16.22 5.45
C THR A 287 25.62 -14.81 5.27
N ARG A 288 25.00 -13.86 5.99
CA ARG A 288 25.44 -12.47 6.16
C ARG A 288 25.01 -11.96 7.52
N ALA A 289 25.94 -11.83 8.44
CA ALA A 289 25.72 -11.35 9.82
C ALA A 289 24.47 -12.00 10.48
N LYS A 290 23.59 -11.20 11.07
CA LYS A 290 22.33 -11.66 11.67
C LYS A 290 21.15 -11.70 10.69
N ALA A 291 21.26 -10.99 9.56
CA ALA A 291 20.16 -10.82 8.61
C ALA A 291 19.84 -12.08 7.82
N VAL A 292 20.87 -12.87 7.44
CA VAL A 292 20.71 -14.14 6.72
C VAL A 292 21.66 -15.17 7.33
N ARG A 293 21.11 -16.28 7.81
CA ARG A 293 21.83 -17.30 8.58
C ARG A 293 21.61 -18.68 8.00
N GLU A 294 22.60 -19.19 7.27
CA GLU A 294 22.66 -20.55 6.68
C GLU A 294 21.40 -20.91 5.87
N VAL A 295 20.90 -19.97 5.07
CA VAL A 295 19.73 -20.19 4.25
C VAL A 295 20.05 -21.07 3.05
N SER A 296 19.26 -22.13 2.87
CA SER A 296 19.39 -23.08 1.75
C SER A 296 18.02 -23.40 1.14
N PHE A 297 17.93 -23.36 -0.18
CA PHE A 297 16.77 -23.76 -0.97
C PHE A 297 17.12 -23.94 -2.45
N GLU A 298 16.24 -24.55 -3.22
CA GLU A 298 16.35 -24.66 -4.67
C GLU A 298 15.08 -24.18 -5.35
N VAL A 299 15.22 -23.67 -6.57
CA VAL A 299 14.09 -23.26 -7.42
C VAL A 299 14.24 -23.90 -8.79
N ARG A 300 13.17 -24.47 -9.29
CA ARG A 300 13.13 -25.25 -10.53
C ARG A 300 12.72 -24.38 -11.72
N ALA A 301 13.06 -24.80 -12.91
CA ALA A 301 12.57 -24.18 -14.12
C ALA A 301 11.03 -24.21 -14.17
N GLY A 302 10.39 -23.08 -14.45
CA GLY A 302 8.94 -22.95 -14.48
C GLY A 302 8.26 -22.86 -13.11
N GLU A 303 9.02 -22.86 -12.01
CA GLU A 303 8.52 -22.77 -10.64
C GLU A 303 8.38 -21.31 -10.19
N ILE A 304 7.32 -21.01 -9.45
CA ILE A 304 7.18 -19.79 -8.65
C ILE A 304 7.38 -20.18 -7.18
N PHE A 305 8.54 -19.85 -6.63
CA PHE A 305 8.91 -20.09 -5.24
C PHE A 305 8.65 -18.85 -4.40
N GLY A 306 7.76 -18.94 -3.43
CA GLY A 306 7.43 -17.87 -2.51
C GLY A 306 8.38 -17.82 -1.33
N ILE A 307 8.70 -16.63 -0.82
CA ILE A 307 9.38 -16.44 0.45
C ILE A 307 8.53 -15.54 1.34
N SER A 308 8.05 -16.09 2.44
CA SER A 308 7.29 -15.43 3.48
C SER A 308 8.15 -15.17 4.71
N GLY A 309 7.66 -14.33 5.61
CA GLY A 309 8.26 -14.03 6.92
C GLY A 309 7.82 -12.67 7.45
N LEU A 310 8.07 -12.43 8.74
CA LEU A 310 7.79 -11.14 9.37
C LEU A 310 8.70 -10.03 8.83
N ILE A 311 8.33 -8.79 9.07
CA ILE A 311 9.18 -7.61 8.77
C ILE A 311 10.50 -7.78 9.52
N GLY A 312 11.62 -7.58 8.83
CA GLY A 312 12.96 -7.79 9.41
C GLY A 312 13.43 -9.26 9.46
N ALA A 313 12.71 -10.21 8.85
CA ALA A 313 13.11 -11.61 8.80
C ALA A 313 14.31 -11.89 7.86
N GLY A 314 14.82 -10.90 7.11
CA GLY A 314 15.98 -11.04 6.22
C GLY A 314 15.64 -11.38 4.78
N ARG A 315 14.39 -11.22 4.35
CA ARG A 315 13.90 -11.57 2.99
C ARG A 315 14.57 -10.75 1.90
N THR A 316 14.53 -9.43 2.01
CA THR A 316 15.17 -8.48 1.07
C THR A 316 16.67 -8.68 1.03
N GLU A 317 17.30 -8.86 2.19
CA GLU A 317 18.74 -9.13 2.31
C GLU A 317 19.12 -10.43 1.58
N LEU A 318 18.29 -11.47 1.67
CA LEU A 318 18.50 -12.72 0.94
C LEU A 318 18.46 -12.49 -0.58
N MET A 319 17.48 -11.71 -1.08
CA MET A 319 17.42 -11.36 -2.51
C MET A 319 18.66 -10.59 -2.96
N ARG A 320 19.10 -9.62 -2.15
CA ARG A 320 20.28 -8.79 -2.41
C ARG A 320 21.57 -9.62 -2.44
N LEU A 321 21.68 -10.65 -1.58
CA LEU A 321 22.82 -11.59 -1.59
C LEU A 321 22.85 -12.43 -2.86
N ILE A 322 21.72 -13.00 -3.28
CA ILE A 322 21.64 -13.81 -4.51
C ILE A 322 21.95 -12.94 -5.74
N TYR A 323 21.57 -11.68 -5.72
CA TYR A 323 21.80 -10.73 -6.80
C TYR A 323 23.21 -10.10 -6.78
N GLY A 324 23.97 -10.30 -5.70
CA GLY A 324 25.31 -9.71 -5.55
C GLY A 324 25.30 -8.20 -5.25
N ALA A 325 24.16 -7.64 -4.85
CA ALA A 325 24.07 -6.27 -4.35
C ALA A 325 24.74 -6.14 -2.97
N ASP A 326 24.71 -7.22 -2.21
CA ASP A 326 25.38 -7.34 -0.92
C ASP A 326 26.38 -8.49 -0.97
N ARG A 327 27.48 -8.38 -0.22
CA ARG A 327 28.51 -9.44 -0.15
C ARG A 327 28.07 -10.54 0.81
N MET A 328 28.12 -11.80 0.35
CA MET A 328 27.96 -12.96 1.20
C MET A 328 29.24 -13.21 2.04
N GLU A 329 29.07 -13.65 3.29
CA GLU A 329 30.17 -14.07 4.15
C GLU A 329 30.48 -15.57 3.95
N ARG A 330 29.42 -16.38 3.79
CA ARG A 330 29.51 -17.82 3.57
C ARG A 330 28.35 -18.28 2.68
N GLY A 331 28.51 -19.47 2.11
CA GLY A 331 27.53 -20.14 1.28
C GLY A 331 27.87 -20.08 -0.19
N THR A 332 27.01 -20.68 -1.01
CA THR A 332 27.16 -20.75 -2.46
C THR A 332 25.84 -20.52 -3.17
N VAL A 333 25.92 -19.89 -4.34
CA VAL A 333 24.84 -19.81 -5.31
C VAL A 333 25.26 -20.66 -6.51
N ALA A 334 24.41 -21.58 -6.95
CA ALA A 334 24.65 -22.41 -8.12
C ALA A 334 23.52 -22.24 -9.15
N LEU A 335 23.88 -22.20 -10.41
CA LEU A 335 22.95 -22.07 -11.54
C LEU A 335 23.17 -23.21 -12.53
N ALA A 336 22.10 -23.79 -13.06
CA ALA A 336 22.20 -24.74 -14.12
C ALA A 336 22.80 -24.07 -15.37
N PRO A 337 23.90 -24.57 -15.97
CA PRO A 337 24.55 -23.92 -17.13
C PRO A 337 23.63 -23.92 -18.36
N ARG A 338 22.75 -24.91 -18.49
CA ARG A 338 21.77 -25.07 -19.57
C ARG A 338 20.50 -25.76 -19.03
N PRO A 339 19.36 -25.63 -19.71
CA PRO A 339 18.13 -26.33 -19.28
C PRO A 339 18.37 -27.84 -19.09
N GLY A 340 17.94 -28.37 -17.94
CA GLY A 340 18.04 -29.77 -17.58
C GLY A 340 19.42 -30.23 -17.04
N ALA A 341 20.45 -29.36 -17.02
CA ALA A 341 21.70 -29.66 -16.36
C ALA A 341 21.60 -29.44 -14.83
N ALA A 342 22.49 -30.09 -14.08
CA ALA A 342 22.62 -29.82 -12.65
C ALA A 342 23.15 -28.41 -12.40
N PRO A 343 22.71 -27.72 -11.35
CA PRO A 343 23.26 -26.42 -10.97
C PRO A 343 24.73 -26.51 -10.56
N GLU A 344 25.56 -25.62 -11.14
CA GLU A 344 26.98 -25.49 -10.83
C GLU A 344 27.26 -24.20 -10.07
N PRO A 345 28.17 -24.19 -9.09
CA PRO A 345 28.51 -22.99 -8.34
C PRO A 345 28.96 -21.85 -9.26
N VAL A 346 28.43 -20.66 -9.04
CA VAL A 346 28.78 -19.45 -9.78
C VAL A 346 29.28 -18.37 -8.82
N GLN A 347 30.21 -17.53 -9.31
CA GLN A 347 30.69 -16.38 -8.57
C GLN A 347 29.86 -15.14 -8.92
N ILE A 348 29.23 -14.54 -7.91
CA ILE A 348 28.43 -13.31 -8.04
C ILE A 348 29.03 -12.32 -7.06
N ALA A 349 29.94 -11.47 -7.52
CA ALA A 349 30.59 -10.43 -6.73
C ALA A 349 29.87 -9.08 -6.83
N SER A 350 29.03 -8.93 -7.85
CA SER A 350 28.32 -7.68 -8.15
C SER A 350 27.00 -7.94 -8.90
N PRO A 351 26.06 -6.97 -8.91
CA PRO A 351 24.86 -7.03 -9.75
C PRO A 351 25.16 -7.25 -11.23
N VAL A 352 26.31 -6.77 -11.72
CA VAL A 352 26.74 -6.96 -13.12
C VAL A 352 26.97 -8.43 -13.42
N ASP A 353 27.54 -9.18 -12.47
CA ASP A 353 27.78 -10.62 -12.64
C ASP A 353 26.45 -11.39 -12.63
N ALA A 354 25.54 -11.06 -11.70
CA ALA A 354 24.21 -11.64 -11.65
C ALA A 354 23.46 -11.46 -12.97
N VAL A 355 23.49 -10.24 -13.49
CA VAL A 355 22.87 -9.93 -14.78
C VAL A 355 23.49 -10.71 -15.94
N ARG A 356 24.81 -10.88 -15.98
CA ARG A 356 25.51 -11.70 -17.01
C ARG A 356 25.10 -13.16 -16.92
N LEU A 357 24.81 -13.65 -15.73
CA LEU A 357 24.36 -15.02 -15.48
C LEU A 357 22.85 -15.21 -15.74
N GLY A 358 22.14 -14.15 -16.12
CA GLY A 358 20.70 -14.20 -16.38
C GLY A 358 19.83 -14.11 -15.13
N ILE A 359 20.31 -13.51 -14.04
CA ILE A 359 19.54 -13.20 -12.84
C ILE A 359 19.07 -11.75 -12.91
N ALA A 360 17.77 -11.52 -12.71
CA ALA A 360 17.16 -10.20 -12.60
C ALA A 360 16.61 -9.98 -11.19
N LEU A 361 16.65 -8.74 -10.70
CA LEU A 361 16.03 -8.34 -9.44
C LEU A 361 15.07 -7.18 -9.68
N ILE A 362 13.81 -7.39 -9.28
CA ILE A 362 12.79 -6.36 -9.19
C ILE A 362 12.69 -5.97 -7.72
N THR A 363 13.16 -4.77 -7.39
CA THR A 363 13.30 -4.28 -6.01
C THR A 363 11.97 -3.82 -5.43
N GLU A 364 11.83 -3.87 -4.09
CA GLU A 364 10.69 -3.34 -3.34
C GLU A 364 10.57 -1.82 -3.52
N ASP A 365 11.69 -1.07 -3.38
CA ASP A 365 11.70 0.38 -3.54
C ASP A 365 11.84 0.79 -5.00
N ARG A 366 10.71 0.72 -5.71
CA ARG A 366 10.67 1.14 -7.11
C ARG A 366 10.96 2.63 -7.31
N LYS A 367 10.68 3.50 -6.31
CA LYS A 367 10.85 4.95 -6.43
C LYS A 367 12.29 5.40 -6.18
N GLY A 368 12.97 4.79 -5.21
CA GLY A 368 14.35 5.11 -4.86
C GLY A 368 15.37 4.32 -5.68
N GLU A 369 15.14 3.01 -5.89
CA GLU A 369 16.09 2.11 -6.55
C GLU A 369 15.65 1.66 -7.94
N GLY A 370 14.33 1.57 -8.17
CA GLY A 370 13.77 0.96 -9.37
C GLY A 370 13.65 1.90 -10.57
N LEU A 371 13.35 3.18 -10.39
CA LEU A 371 12.96 4.10 -11.46
C LEU A 371 13.64 5.47 -11.35
N LEU A 372 13.90 6.08 -12.48
CA LEU A 372 14.26 7.48 -12.60
C LEU A 372 12.97 8.29 -12.83
N LEU A 373 12.28 8.67 -11.74
CA LEU A 373 10.94 9.25 -11.78
C LEU A 373 10.78 10.47 -12.71
N PRO A 374 11.74 11.43 -12.78
CA PRO A 374 11.63 12.56 -13.69
C PRO A 374 11.85 12.19 -15.17
N GLN A 375 12.38 10.99 -15.45
CA GLN A 375 12.71 10.59 -16.80
C GLN A 375 11.52 9.93 -17.52
N PRO A 376 11.48 10.00 -18.86
CA PRO A 376 10.45 9.36 -19.68
C PRO A 376 10.37 7.84 -19.47
N VAL A 377 9.21 7.27 -19.76
CA VAL A 377 9.00 5.80 -19.82
C VAL A 377 10.03 5.15 -20.73
N ALA A 378 10.32 5.73 -21.92
CA ALA A 378 11.31 5.21 -22.86
C ALA A 378 12.68 5.05 -22.23
N ALA A 379 13.21 6.10 -21.60
CA ALA A 379 14.52 6.08 -20.96
C ALA A 379 14.57 5.05 -19.81
N ASN A 380 13.48 4.95 -19.02
CA ASN A 380 13.39 3.96 -17.96
C ASN A 380 13.37 2.51 -18.45
N VAL A 381 12.66 2.22 -19.54
CA VAL A 381 12.61 0.88 -20.15
C VAL A 381 13.97 0.49 -20.74
N THR A 382 14.65 1.43 -21.39
CA THR A 382 15.88 1.13 -22.14
C THR A 382 17.16 1.22 -21.29
N LEU A 383 17.08 1.78 -20.07
CA LEU A 383 18.22 1.99 -19.17
C LEU A 383 19.07 0.72 -18.96
N GLY A 384 18.44 -0.45 -18.82
CA GLY A 384 19.10 -1.73 -18.68
C GLY A 384 19.74 -2.26 -19.98
N ASN A 385 19.43 -1.68 -21.14
CA ASN A 385 19.83 -2.16 -22.46
C ASN A 385 20.17 -1.02 -23.45
N VAL A 386 20.85 0.01 -22.96
CA VAL A 386 21.22 1.20 -23.75
C VAL A 386 21.98 0.83 -25.04
N ARG A 387 22.78 -0.24 -25.02
CA ARG A 387 23.52 -0.71 -26.23
C ARG A 387 22.59 -1.12 -27.37
N ALA A 388 21.45 -1.72 -27.09
CA ALA A 388 20.50 -2.15 -28.10
C ALA A 388 19.86 -0.98 -28.86
N VAL A 389 19.75 0.17 -28.20
CA VAL A 389 19.16 1.39 -28.76
C VAL A 389 20.19 2.45 -29.12
N SER A 390 21.50 2.12 -29.05
CA SER A 390 22.58 3.05 -29.39
C SER A 390 23.20 2.71 -30.73
N ARG A 391 23.59 3.75 -31.45
CA ARG A 391 24.39 3.64 -32.68
C ARG A 391 25.64 4.51 -32.53
N TYR A 392 26.82 3.93 -32.71
CA TYR A 392 28.10 4.63 -32.53
C TYR A 392 28.25 5.34 -31.17
N GLY A 393 27.70 4.76 -30.10
CA GLY A 393 27.76 5.32 -28.73
C GLY A 393 26.75 6.40 -28.44
N VAL A 394 25.87 6.75 -29.38
CA VAL A 394 24.78 7.73 -29.22
C VAL A 394 23.44 7.00 -29.21
N VAL A 395 22.56 7.35 -28.28
CA VAL A 395 21.19 6.78 -28.21
C VAL A 395 20.40 7.23 -29.43
N ASP A 396 19.84 6.27 -30.14
CA ASP A 396 18.93 6.49 -31.28
C ASP A 396 17.50 6.59 -30.73
N ALA A 397 16.95 7.77 -30.70
CA ALA A 397 15.62 8.06 -30.17
C ALA A 397 14.49 7.28 -30.87
N ALA A 398 14.65 6.96 -32.16
CA ALA A 398 13.64 6.18 -32.89
C ALA A 398 13.64 4.72 -32.42
N ARG A 399 14.81 4.12 -32.22
CA ARG A 399 14.97 2.76 -31.68
C ARG A 399 14.53 2.68 -30.24
N GLU A 400 14.90 3.67 -29.42
CA GLU A 400 14.47 3.79 -28.03
C GLU A 400 12.95 3.81 -27.91
N ASN A 401 12.30 4.69 -28.67
CA ASN A 401 10.83 4.79 -28.70
C ASN A 401 10.17 3.50 -29.20
N THR A 402 10.74 2.84 -30.21
CA THR A 402 10.21 1.57 -30.74
C THR A 402 10.26 0.48 -29.68
N LEU A 403 11.41 0.31 -29.00
CA LEU A 403 11.55 -0.68 -27.94
C LEU A 403 10.64 -0.38 -26.75
N ALA A 404 10.52 0.89 -26.37
CA ALA A 404 9.61 1.31 -25.30
C ALA A 404 8.14 1.03 -25.65
N ARG A 405 7.69 1.32 -26.88
CA ARG A 405 6.32 1.01 -27.32
C ARG A 405 6.04 -0.48 -27.29
N THR A 406 6.99 -1.32 -27.71
CA THR A 406 6.86 -2.78 -27.64
C THR A 406 6.58 -3.22 -26.20
N GLN A 407 7.29 -2.66 -25.20
CA GLN A 407 7.06 -3.01 -23.79
C GLN A 407 5.76 -2.40 -23.24
N ILE A 408 5.41 -1.18 -23.64
CA ILE A 408 4.15 -0.54 -23.27
C ILE A 408 2.98 -1.41 -23.69
N ASP A 409 2.98 -1.88 -24.94
CA ASP A 409 1.91 -2.70 -25.51
C ASP A 409 1.88 -4.10 -24.89
N ALA A 410 3.04 -4.77 -24.77
CA ALA A 410 3.15 -6.12 -24.20
C ALA A 410 2.67 -6.18 -22.74
N LEU A 411 3.00 -5.17 -21.95
CA LEU A 411 2.65 -5.09 -20.52
C LEU A 411 1.36 -4.30 -20.26
N ARG A 412 0.73 -3.78 -21.32
CA ARG A 412 -0.46 -2.92 -21.22
C ARG A 412 -0.24 -1.79 -20.21
N ILE A 413 0.87 -1.05 -20.36
CA ILE A 413 1.19 0.09 -19.49
C ILE A 413 0.25 1.24 -19.89
N ARG A 414 -0.53 1.73 -18.95
CA ARG A 414 -1.40 2.90 -19.15
C ARG A 414 -0.55 4.16 -19.06
N THR A 415 -0.23 4.76 -20.21
CA THR A 415 0.58 5.96 -20.37
C THR A 415 0.10 6.77 -21.57
N ALA A 416 0.34 8.09 -21.56
CA ALA A 416 0.11 8.95 -22.74
C ALA A 416 1.12 8.66 -23.86
N GLY A 417 2.22 7.97 -23.56
CA GLY A 417 3.22 7.54 -24.54
C GLY A 417 4.63 7.41 -23.96
N PRO A 418 5.61 7.01 -24.79
CA PRO A 418 6.98 6.79 -24.35
C PRO A 418 7.67 8.02 -23.73
N ALA A 419 7.22 9.23 -24.09
CA ALA A 419 7.81 10.50 -23.60
C ALA A 419 7.26 10.93 -22.24
N GLN A 420 6.20 10.30 -21.71
CA GLN A 420 5.63 10.66 -20.41
C GLN A 420 6.60 10.35 -19.28
N PRO A 421 6.81 11.28 -18.31
CA PRO A 421 7.57 11.03 -17.09
C PRO A 421 6.97 9.87 -16.29
N VAL A 422 7.83 8.94 -15.83
CA VAL A 422 7.37 7.76 -15.07
C VAL A 422 6.74 8.17 -13.74
N GLY A 423 7.17 9.28 -13.15
CA GLY A 423 6.62 9.80 -11.90
C GLY A 423 5.13 10.09 -11.93
N GLU A 424 4.57 10.37 -13.12
CA GLU A 424 3.15 10.66 -13.32
C GLU A 424 2.27 9.40 -13.45
N LEU A 425 2.89 8.23 -13.60
CA LEU A 425 2.16 6.97 -13.72
C LEU A 425 1.65 6.47 -12.37
N SER A 426 0.54 5.72 -12.38
CA SER A 426 0.09 4.98 -11.20
C SER A 426 1.12 3.93 -10.76
N GLY A 427 1.08 3.55 -9.48
CA GLY A 427 2.01 2.58 -8.91
C GLY A 427 2.09 1.26 -9.68
N GLY A 428 0.96 0.74 -10.14
CA GLY A 428 0.92 -0.49 -10.95
C GLY A 428 1.60 -0.32 -12.32
N ASN A 429 1.43 0.84 -12.96
CA ASN A 429 2.11 1.12 -14.23
C ASN A 429 3.60 1.38 -14.05
N GLN A 430 4.01 2.04 -12.95
CA GLN A 430 5.42 2.16 -12.58
C GLN A 430 6.08 0.77 -12.41
N GLN A 431 5.41 -0.16 -11.73
CA GLN A 431 5.91 -1.54 -11.57
C GLN A 431 6.05 -2.25 -12.91
N LYS A 432 5.09 -2.08 -13.81
CA LYS A 432 5.17 -2.62 -15.17
C LYS A 432 6.35 -2.03 -15.95
N VAL A 433 6.71 -0.76 -15.75
CA VAL A 433 7.91 -0.15 -16.36
C VAL A 433 9.19 -0.80 -15.83
N VAL A 434 9.29 -1.05 -14.51
CA VAL A 434 10.45 -1.78 -13.93
C VAL A 434 10.59 -3.15 -14.55
N ILE A 435 9.50 -3.91 -14.65
CA ILE A 435 9.50 -5.24 -15.28
C ILE A 435 9.82 -5.13 -16.77
N GLY A 436 9.25 -4.15 -17.46
CA GLY A 436 9.50 -3.87 -18.89
C GLY A 436 10.98 -3.60 -19.19
N ARG A 437 11.72 -2.96 -18.29
CA ARG A 437 13.17 -2.78 -18.38
C ARG A 437 13.90 -4.12 -18.48
N TRP A 438 13.52 -5.08 -17.64
CA TRP A 438 14.12 -6.40 -17.65
C TRP A 438 13.74 -7.21 -18.88
N LEU A 439 12.46 -7.15 -19.31
CA LEU A 439 12.01 -7.82 -20.53
C LEU A 439 12.64 -7.21 -21.79
N ALA A 440 12.83 -5.89 -21.84
CA ALA A 440 13.55 -5.24 -22.93
C ALA A 440 15.01 -5.73 -23.05
N ARG A 441 15.65 -6.05 -21.92
CA ARG A 441 17.00 -6.63 -21.89
C ARG A 441 17.03 -8.07 -22.33
N ASP A 442 16.00 -8.85 -22.07
CA ASP A 442 15.90 -10.27 -22.41
C ASP A 442 16.05 -10.53 -23.93
N ILE A 443 15.74 -9.54 -24.76
CA ILE A 443 15.97 -9.57 -26.21
C ILE A 443 17.45 -9.79 -26.55
N THR A 444 18.35 -9.31 -25.69
CA THR A 444 19.81 -9.40 -25.92
C THR A 444 20.52 -10.39 -25.01
N GLN A 445 19.91 -10.75 -23.88
CA GLN A 445 20.49 -11.65 -22.89
C GLN A 445 19.37 -12.33 -22.09
N SER A 446 19.26 -13.66 -22.27
CA SER A 446 18.18 -14.45 -21.67
C SER A 446 18.17 -14.37 -20.15
N MET A 447 17.06 -13.90 -19.58
CA MET A 447 16.76 -13.98 -18.15
C MET A 447 16.31 -15.40 -17.81
N ARG A 448 16.94 -16.01 -16.82
CA ARG A 448 16.68 -17.38 -16.39
C ARG A 448 16.06 -17.44 -15.01
N VAL A 449 16.52 -16.57 -14.12
CA VAL A 449 16.05 -16.42 -12.75
C VAL A 449 15.56 -14.99 -12.54
N VAL A 450 14.37 -14.82 -12.01
CA VAL A 450 13.81 -13.50 -11.71
C VAL A 450 13.41 -13.44 -10.23
N LEU A 451 14.03 -12.52 -9.53
CA LEU A 451 13.79 -12.24 -8.12
C LEU A 451 12.81 -11.05 -8.03
N PHE A 452 11.69 -11.26 -7.39
CA PHE A 452 10.66 -10.24 -7.15
C PHE A 452 10.58 -9.95 -5.66
N ASP A 453 10.95 -8.75 -5.26
CA ASP A 453 10.86 -8.29 -3.88
C ASP A 453 9.64 -7.37 -3.74
N GLU A 454 8.60 -7.85 -3.02
CA GLU A 454 7.32 -7.16 -2.80
C GLU A 454 6.69 -6.58 -4.10
N PRO A 455 6.50 -7.39 -5.17
CA PRO A 455 6.17 -6.87 -6.50
C PRO A 455 4.82 -6.16 -6.57
N THR A 456 3.95 -6.35 -5.60
CA THR A 456 2.59 -5.78 -5.57
C THR A 456 2.37 -4.79 -4.44
N ARG A 457 3.42 -4.41 -3.71
CA ARG A 457 3.32 -3.45 -2.61
C ARG A 457 2.93 -2.06 -3.12
N GLY A 458 1.87 -1.49 -2.52
CA GLY A 458 1.36 -0.17 -2.90
C GLY A 458 0.81 -0.10 -4.33
N ILE A 459 0.28 -1.23 -4.82
CA ILE A 459 -0.41 -1.35 -6.10
C ILE A 459 -1.89 -1.65 -5.84
N ASP A 460 -2.76 -1.13 -6.68
CA ASP A 460 -4.19 -1.43 -6.63
C ASP A 460 -4.49 -2.89 -6.97
N VAL A 461 -5.67 -3.35 -6.52
CA VAL A 461 -6.06 -4.76 -6.63
C VAL A 461 -6.08 -5.24 -8.08
N GLY A 462 -6.56 -4.43 -9.03
CA GLY A 462 -6.62 -4.81 -10.44
C GLY A 462 -5.24 -4.97 -11.06
N ALA A 463 -4.31 -4.04 -10.76
CA ALA A 463 -2.94 -4.13 -11.24
C ALA A 463 -2.16 -5.31 -10.62
N LYS A 464 -2.51 -5.77 -9.39
CA LYS A 464 -1.95 -7.00 -8.82
C LYS A 464 -2.21 -8.20 -9.73
N PHE A 465 -3.43 -8.36 -10.23
CA PHE A 465 -3.78 -9.48 -11.12
C PHE A 465 -3.03 -9.44 -12.45
N ASP A 466 -2.76 -8.25 -12.98
CA ASP A 466 -1.92 -8.12 -14.17
C ASP A 466 -0.49 -8.61 -13.91
N ILE A 467 0.07 -8.29 -12.72
CA ILE A 467 1.39 -8.78 -12.30
C ILE A 467 1.37 -10.31 -12.14
N TYR A 468 0.34 -10.88 -11.51
CA TYR A 468 0.23 -12.35 -11.37
C TYR A 468 0.16 -13.07 -12.71
N ALA A 469 -0.63 -12.54 -13.65
CA ALA A 469 -0.68 -13.08 -15.01
C ALA A 469 0.69 -13.05 -15.70
N LEU A 470 1.46 -11.97 -15.48
CA LEU A 470 2.83 -11.82 -15.98
C LEU A 470 3.77 -12.83 -15.34
N LEU A 471 3.73 -13.01 -14.00
CA LEU A 471 4.51 -14.05 -13.32
C LEU A 471 4.22 -15.44 -13.89
N GLY A 472 2.93 -15.76 -14.11
CA GLY A 472 2.52 -17.00 -14.76
C GLY A 472 3.07 -17.15 -16.18
N ALA A 473 3.11 -16.08 -16.97
CA ALA A 473 3.68 -16.08 -18.32
C ALA A 473 5.19 -16.37 -18.29
N LEU A 474 5.94 -15.68 -17.43
CA LEU A 474 7.37 -15.88 -17.27
C LEU A 474 7.71 -17.30 -16.80
N ALA A 475 6.93 -17.86 -15.88
CA ALA A 475 7.10 -19.22 -15.42
C ALA A 475 6.80 -20.25 -16.53
N ARG A 476 5.78 -20.01 -17.38
CA ARG A 476 5.51 -20.86 -18.57
C ARG A 476 6.65 -20.89 -19.57
N GLU A 477 7.42 -19.80 -19.67
CA GLU A 477 8.65 -19.74 -20.48
C GLU A 477 9.81 -20.55 -19.88
N GLY A 478 9.60 -21.20 -18.73
CA GLY A 478 10.61 -22.03 -18.06
C GLY A 478 11.56 -21.25 -17.16
N ARG A 479 11.28 -20.00 -16.82
CA ARG A 479 12.09 -19.22 -15.87
C ARG A 479 11.81 -19.66 -14.44
N ALA A 480 12.83 -19.61 -13.59
CA ALA A 480 12.69 -19.79 -12.16
C ALA A 480 12.36 -18.43 -11.52
N LEU A 481 11.23 -18.34 -10.81
CA LEU A 481 10.80 -17.11 -10.15
C LEU A 481 10.90 -17.28 -8.64
N VAL A 482 11.49 -16.29 -7.97
CA VAL A 482 11.47 -16.15 -6.52
C VAL A 482 10.67 -14.91 -6.17
N VAL A 483 9.62 -15.07 -5.38
CA VAL A 483 8.71 -13.97 -5.02
C VAL A 483 8.70 -13.80 -3.51
N VAL A 484 9.17 -12.67 -3.03
CA VAL A 484 9.01 -12.22 -1.65
C VAL A 484 7.73 -11.43 -1.54
N SER A 485 6.87 -11.75 -0.58
CA SER A 485 5.72 -10.93 -0.23
C SER A 485 5.41 -10.99 1.27
N SER A 486 4.99 -9.87 1.82
CA SER A 486 4.42 -9.74 3.15
C SER A 486 2.95 -10.21 3.22
N ASP A 487 2.29 -10.31 2.07
CA ASP A 487 0.91 -10.80 1.93
C ASP A 487 0.91 -12.32 1.74
N LEU A 488 0.60 -13.07 2.82
CA LEU A 488 0.52 -14.53 2.76
C LEU A 488 -0.51 -15.03 1.76
N ARG A 489 -1.64 -14.34 1.62
CA ARG A 489 -2.71 -14.74 0.68
C ARG A 489 -2.21 -14.65 -0.76
N GLU A 490 -1.40 -13.62 -1.06
CA GLU A 490 -0.76 -13.49 -2.36
C GLU A 490 0.14 -14.69 -2.66
N LEU A 491 1.05 -15.06 -1.74
CA LEU A 491 1.95 -16.19 -1.94
C LEU A 491 1.18 -17.51 -2.10
N MET A 492 0.17 -17.74 -1.25
CA MET A 492 -0.68 -18.94 -1.33
C MET A 492 -1.43 -19.04 -2.67
N LEU A 493 -1.72 -17.90 -3.30
CA LEU A 493 -2.46 -17.82 -4.56
C LEU A 493 -1.58 -18.14 -5.77
N ILE A 494 -0.33 -17.63 -5.80
CA ILE A 494 0.52 -17.67 -6.99
C ILE A 494 1.67 -18.68 -6.94
N CYS A 495 2.13 -19.10 -5.75
CA CYS A 495 3.32 -19.93 -5.61
C CYS A 495 3.05 -21.42 -5.71
N ASP A 496 4.07 -22.19 -6.10
CA ASP A 496 4.08 -23.65 -6.10
C ASP A 496 4.62 -24.21 -4.79
N ARG A 497 5.62 -23.55 -4.20
CA ARG A 497 6.18 -23.80 -2.89
C ARG A 497 6.44 -22.48 -2.17
N ILE A 498 6.33 -22.50 -0.83
CA ILE A 498 6.58 -21.33 0.03
C ILE A 498 7.62 -21.69 1.07
N GLY A 499 8.74 -20.97 1.06
CA GLY A 499 9.73 -20.93 2.13
C GLY A 499 9.36 -19.86 3.15
N VAL A 500 9.55 -20.15 4.44
CA VAL A 500 9.27 -19.19 5.52
C VAL A 500 10.56 -18.80 6.20
N MET A 501 10.83 -17.50 6.24
CA MET A 501 11.97 -16.93 6.96
C MET A 501 11.55 -16.40 8.33
N SER A 502 12.38 -16.69 9.35
CA SER A 502 12.23 -16.16 10.70
C SER A 502 13.61 -15.90 11.30
N ALA A 503 13.83 -14.68 11.79
CA ALA A 503 15.10 -14.28 12.40
C ALA A 503 16.35 -14.65 11.55
N GLY A 504 16.29 -14.41 10.25
CA GLY A 504 17.37 -14.67 9.29
C GLY A 504 17.53 -16.11 8.84
N LYS A 505 16.72 -17.06 9.30
CA LYS A 505 16.79 -18.48 8.92
C LYS A 505 15.58 -18.89 8.11
N MET A 506 15.77 -19.85 7.20
CA MET A 506 14.67 -20.57 6.56
C MET A 506 14.16 -21.66 7.51
N THR A 507 12.99 -21.42 8.12
CA THR A 507 12.44 -22.29 9.17
C THR A 507 11.65 -23.47 8.61
N ALA A 508 11.03 -23.30 7.44
CA ALA A 508 10.27 -24.35 6.76
C ALA A 508 10.14 -24.04 5.26
N ILE A 509 9.89 -25.08 4.47
CA ILE A 509 9.47 -24.99 3.06
C ILE A 509 8.26 -25.92 2.89
N TYR A 510 7.15 -25.37 2.41
CA TYR A 510 5.91 -26.11 2.21
C TYR A 510 5.55 -26.19 0.73
N GLY A 511 5.08 -27.35 0.30
CA GLY A 511 4.40 -27.53 -0.97
C GLY A 511 2.93 -27.06 -0.93
N ARG A 512 2.30 -26.97 -2.09
CA ARG A 512 0.94 -26.38 -2.23
C ARG A 512 -0.13 -27.11 -1.40
N ASP A 513 0.01 -28.40 -1.21
CA ASP A 513 -0.95 -29.23 -0.45
C ASP A 513 -0.62 -29.30 1.05
N GLU A 514 0.51 -28.71 1.48
CA GLU A 514 1.04 -28.83 2.83
C GLU A 514 0.79 -27.57 3.68
N TRP A 515 0.65 -26.40 3.06
CA TRP A 515 0.49 -25.15 3.79
C TRP A 515 -0.94 -24.86 4.24
N SER A 516 -1.05 -24.15 5.34
CA SER A 516 -2.21 -23.35 5.74
C SER A 516 -1.69 -22.01 6.26
N GLN A 517 -2.54 -21.01 6.36
CA GLN A 517 -2.16 -19.70 6.88
C GLN A 517 -1.55 -19.82 8.28
N ASP A 518 -2.14 -20.67 9.13
CA ASP A 518 -1.65 -20.91 10.50
C ASP A 518 -0.27 -21.55 10.53
N LYS A 519 0.00 -22.54 9.65
CA LYS A 519 1.32 -23.17 9.57
C LYS A 519 2.39 -22.19 9.10
N LEU A 520 2.09 -21.36 8.11
CA LEU A 520 3.02 -20.33 7.62
C LEU A 520 3.31 -19.29 8.70
N LEU A 521 2.28 -18.82 9.42
CA LEU A 521 2.45 -17.91 10.56
C LEU A 521 3.24 -18.54 11.69
N ALA A 522 2.92 -19.79 12.08
CA ALA A 522 3.67 -20.50 13.12
C ALA A 522 5.15 -20.62 12.79
N ALA A 523 5.51 -20.94 11.53
CA ALA A 523 6.88 -21.00 11.06
C ALA A 523 7.57 -19.63 11.05
N ALA A 524 6.84 -18.55 10.74
CA ALA A 524 7.36 -17.18 10.78
C ALA A 524 7.70 -16.70 12.20
N PHE A 525 7.03 -17.21 13.23
CA PHE A 525 7.32 -16.91 14.63
C PHE A 525 8.34 -17.87 15.27
N ALA A 526 8.63 -19.01 14.66
CA ALA A 526 9.46 -20.06 15.26
C ALA A 526 10.89 -19.60 15.62
N GLY A 527 11.52 -18.80 14.76
CA GLY A 527 12.87 -18.28 14.97
C GLY A 527 12.96 -17.27 16.12
N LEU A 528 11.93 -16.43 16.30
CA LEU A 528 11.86 -15.46 17.40
C LEU A 528 11.70 -16.16 18.75
N ARG A 529 10.84 -17.19 18.83
CA ARG A 529 10.67 -18.00 20.06
C ARG A 529 11.95 -18.72 20.45
N ALA A 530 12.72 -19.22 19.49
CA ALA A 530 13.99 -19.88 19.75
C ALA A 530 15.05 -18.89 20.27
N GLU A 531 15.07 -17.64 19.78
CA GLU A 531 15.98 -16.61 20.29
C GLU A 531 15.59 -16.16 21.70
N ASP A 532 14.31 -15.97 21.99
CA ASP A 532 13.83 -15.64 23.34
C ASP A 532 14.15 -16.76 24.35
N ALA A 533 14.02 -18.02 23.96
CA ALA A 533 14.38 -19.16 24.80
C ALA A 533 15.89 -19.21 25.06
N LEU A 534 16.74 -18.98 24.07
CA LEU A 534 18.20 -18.92 24.25
C LEU A 534 18.64 -17.74 25.11
N LEU A 535 17.95 -16.61 25.03
CA LEU A 535 18.22 -15.46 25.90
C LEU A 535 17.76 -15.70 27.35
N ALA A 536 16.68 -16.46 27.55
CA ALA A 536 16.20 -16.87 28.84
C ALA A 536 17.18 -17.87 29.52
N ASP A 537 17.63 -18.91 28.78
CA ASP A 537 18.63 -19.87 29.24
C ASP A 537 19.99 -19.22 29.56
N ALA A 538 20.40 -18.21 28.79
CA ALA A 538 21.62 -17.45 29.03
C ALA A 538 21.51 -16.53 30.26
N ALA A 539 20.29 -16.14 30.65
CA ALA A 539 20.04 -15.33 31.84
C ALA A 539 20.04 -16.16 33.16
N ASP A 540 19.80 -17.48 33.06
CA ASP A 540 19.76 -18.41 34.18
C ASP A 540 21.14 -19.04 34.54
N LEU A 541 22.20 -18.72 33.80
CA LEU A 541 23.55 -19.19 34.11
C LEU A 541 24.12 -18.45 35.35
N PRO A 542 24.54 -19.15 36.40
CA PRO A 542 25.08 -18.53 37.61
C PRO A 542 26.43 -17.86 37.29
N GLY A 543 26.47 -16.52 37.34
CA GLY A 543 27.69 -15.73 37.16
C GLY A 543 27.61 -14.56 36.17
N THR A 544 26.49 -14.31 35.54
CA THR A 544 26.31 -13.16 34.63
C THR A 544 25.74 -11.95 35.38
N PRO A 545 26.33 -10.74 35.27
CA PRO A 545 25.74 -9.52 35.83
C PRO A 545 24.41 -9.20 35.13
N GLY A 546 23.40 -8.92 35.93
CA GLY A 546 21.99 -8.86 35.55
C GLY A 546 21.65 -8.14 34.24
N VAL A 547 20.88 -8.81 33.42
CA VAL A 547 20.37 -8.47 32.08
C VAL A 547 19.35 -7.30 32.09
N ALA A 548 19.04 -6.72 33.27
CA ALA A 548 18.16 -5.55 33.40
C ALA A 548 18.66 -4.31 32.62
N GLY A 549 19.99 -4.17 32.45
CA GLY A 549 20.61 -3.09 31.65
C GLY A 549 20.57 -3.30 30.14
N MET A 550 20.43 -4.54 29.65
CA MET A 550 20.42 -4.82 28.18
C MET A 550 19.04 -4.62 27.54
N ARG A 551 17.95 -4.81 28.26
CA ARG A 551 16.59 -4.51 27.73
C ARG A 551 16.38 -3.03 27.48
N ALA A 552 16.96 -2.16 28.33
CA ALA A 552 16.91 -0.71 28.12
C ALA A 552 17.79 -0.27 26.94
N SER A 553 18.94 -0.93 26.68
CA SER A 553 19.85 -0.55 25.60
C SER A 553 19.42 -1.04 24.22
N VAL A 554 18.62 -2.10 24.11
CA VAL A 554 18.06 -2.56 22.82
C VAL A 554 16.88 -1.69 22.39
N GLN A 555 16.05 -1.25 23.34
CA GLN A 555 14.97 -0.29 23.04
C GLN A 555 15.53 1.10 22.69
N THR A 556 16.63 1.52 23.30
CA THR A 556 17.27 2.82 23.03
C THR A 556 18.09 2.80 21.72
N ARG A 557 18.65 1.65 21.32
CA ARG A 557 19.37 1.52 20.03
C ARG A 557 18.45 1.47 18.82
N ASN A 558 17.29 0.85 18.94
CA ASN A 558 16.28 0.90 17.84
C ASN A 558 15.71 2.31 17.65
N ALA A 559 15.59 3.11 18.72
CA ALA A 559 15.19 4.51 18.64
C ALA A 559 16.30 5.45 18.13
N GLN A 560 17.58 5.06 18.23
CA GLN A 560 18.73 5.87 17.76
C GLN A 560 19.16 5.56 16.32
N GLN A 561 18.85 4.39 15.78
CA GLN A 561 19.10 4.07 14.36
C GLN A 561 18.09 4.68 13.40
N GLU A 562 16.92 5.12 13.88
CA GLU A 562 15.96 5.90 13.09
C GLU A 562 16.30 7.41 13.03
N ASN A 563 17.28 7.89 13.79
CA ASN A 563 17.60 9.33 13.94
C ASN A 563 19.06 9.70 13.67
N ASP A 564 19.78 9.02 12.75
CA ASP A 564 21.11 9.49 12.33
C ASP A 564 21.04 10.16 10.95
N PRO A 565 21.09 11.50 10.87
CA PRO A 565 21.04 12.27 9.62
C PRO A 565 22.38 12.35 8.88
N ARG A 566 23.39 11.50 9.20
CA ARG A 566 24.73 11.56 8.62
C ARG A 566 25.06 10.33 7.78
N GLY A 567 24.38 10.18 6.67
CA GLY A 567 24.61 9.08 5.72
C GLY A 567 24.36 9.49 4.28
N SER A 568 24.74 10.73 3.90
CA SER A 568 24.78 11.12 2.50
C SER A 568 25.97 12.06 2.28
N ALA A 569 27.07 11.50 1.82
CA ALA A 569 28.10 12.15 1.02
C ALA A 569 28.53 11.15 -0.07
#